data_d8c9f8c4139b7a140fce8081c8323fc4
#
_entry.id   d8c9f8c4139b7a140fce8081c8323fc4
#
_cell.length_a   1.000
_cell.length_b   1.000
_cell.length_c   1.000
_cell.angle_alpha   90.00
_cell.angle_beta   90.00
_cell.angle_gamma   90.00
#
_symmetry.space_group_name_H-M   'P 1'
#
loop_
_entity.id
_entity.type
_entity.pdbx_description
1 polymer ?
#
loop_
_entity_poly.entity_id
_entity_poly.type
_entity_poly.pdbx_seq_one_letter_code
_entity_poly.pdbx_strand_id
1 'polypeptide(L)'
;MTPRLRPLILTLAIVSLAAGFAAYLSACTPVRHLVMTADMTARGPAVSPALLAPGFGQDAVTSLQDWRSRRPALQSALDEHIYGAAPPPAQARLIASTLIDPAAYGGAGRIERHALEFVFEDGRTVTQTMALVLPLNAPGPLPVILIASDCGLAAALETEALGEPDAFRHGYCEVGGLLSPVAGFIFGEHVLSPPIADILARGYALAVWHESETGPDSESLHAEALARLGLDPDTDDRPGLISLWAWTMSRVADHLGADDRLLPNGLILYGHSRRAKAVLLAAARDSRFAMVLSLQSGTGGASLHGDGVGEPAASISQSYPHWFARRYAGYAHDENALPVDAHHLLALIAPRPVLLGGAMRDTWSDPAGAFRAAQAARPAWRLHEADEPWQTDLDTFEPGSRLATHMRGGLHGVRASDWRAMLDFADAHRALLEDGNRQP
;
A
#
# COMPACT_ATOMS: atom_id res chain seq x y z
N MET A 1 56.44 -3.45 -22.97
CA MET A 1 55.73 -4.37 -22.07
C MET A 1 56.09 -5.78 -22.46
N THR A 2 56.69 -6.55 -21.56
CA THR A 2 57.09 -7.94 -21.84
C THR A 2 55.85 -8.81 -22.08
N PRO A 3 55.90 -9.81 -22.95
CA PRO A 3 54.73 -10.66 -23.33
C PRO A 3 54.08 -11.41 -22.16
N ARG A 4 54.72 -11.49 -21.03
CA ARG A 4 54.18 -12.08 -19.76
C ARG A 4 53.32 -11.15 -18.91
N LEU A 5 53.41 -9.81 -19.13
CA LEU A 5 52.63 -8.84 -18.33
C LEU A 5 51.17 -8.67 -18.88
N ARG A 6 50.95 -8.89 -20.15
CA ARG A 6 49.63 -8.73 -20.76
C ARG A 6 48.55 -9.67 -20.19
N PRO A 7 48.80 -11.00 -20.02
CA PRO A 7 47.81 -11.87 -19.45
C PRO A 7 47.52 -11.55 -17.95
N LEU A 8 48.53 -11.11 -17.20
CA LEU A 8 48.34 -10.76 -15.78
C LEU A 8 47.47 -9.51 -15.63
N ILE A 9 47.69 -8.48 -16.45
CA ILE A 9 46.88 -7.26 -16.45
C ILE A 9 45.42 -7.57 -16.86
N LEU A 10 45.25 -8.41 -17.86
CA LEU A 10 43.91 -8.82 -18.32
C LEU A 10 43.18 -9.60 -17.23
N THR A 11 43.84 -10.52 -16.55
CA THR A 11 43.27 -11.28 -15.43
C THR A 11 42.88 -10.38 -14.26
N LEU A 12 43.78 -9.44 -13.87
CA LEU A 12 43.48 -8.45 -12.81
C LEU A 12 42.33 -7.53 -13.20
N ALA A 13 42.24 -7.09 -14.44
CA ALA A 13 41.12 -6.28 -14.93
C ALA A 13 39.76 -7.07 -14.91
N ILE A 14 39.79 -8.34 -15.29
CA ILE A 14 38.61 -9.20 -15.24
C ILE A 14 38.19 -9.47 -13.80
N VAL A 15 39.13 -9.74 -12.89
CA VAL A 15 38.84 -9.93 -11.45
C VAL A 15 38.31 -8.65 -10.82
N SER A 16 38.88 -7.49 -11.15
CA SER A 16 38.39 -6.19 -10.65
C SER A 16 37.00 -5.85 -11.18
N LEU A 17 36.73 -6.12 -12.47
CA LEU A 17 35.40 -5.96 -13.05
C LEU A 17 34.38 -6.91 -12.43
N ALA A 18 34.74 -8.18 -12.21
CA ALA A 18 33.90 -9.16 -11.56
C ALA A 18 33.62 -8.79 -10.09
N ALA A 19 34.63 -8.31 -9.36
CA ALA A 19 34.45 -7.83 -7.98
C ALA A 19 33.61 -6.55 -7.91
N GLY A 20 33.83 -5.59 -8.84
CA GLY A 20 33.00 -4.40 -8.96
C GLY A 20 31.55 -4.71 -9.33
N PHE A 21 31.35 -5.67 -10.23
CA PHE A 21 30.00 -6.15 -10.60
C PHE A 21 29.34 -6.89 -9.45
N ALA A 22 30.06 -7.75 -8.72
CA ALA A 22 29.54 -8.42 -7.53
C ALA A 22 29.18 -7.43 -6.40
N ALA A 23 30.02 -6.39 -6.21
CA ALA A 23 29.73 -5.31 -5.25
C ALA A 23 28.51 -4.48 -5.68
N TYR A 24 28.39 -4.17 -6.98
CA TYR A 24 27.22 -3.50 -7.55
C TYR A 24 25.95 -4.36 -7.39
N LEU A 25 26.03 -5.65 -7.69
CA LEU A 25 24.93 -6.59 -7.50
C LEU A 25 24.54 -6.74 -6.03
N SER A 26 25.49 -6.74 -5.11
CA SER A 26 25.21 -6.82 -3.66
C SER A 26 24.65 -5.53 -3.09
N ALA A 27 24.97 -4.38 -3.70
CA ALA A 27 24.39 -3.07 -3.36
C ALA A 27 23.02 -2.85 -4.03
N CYS A 28 22.71 -3.61 -5.09
CA CYS A 28 21.45 -3.50 -5.81
C CYS A 28 20.37 -4.31 -5.07
N THR A 29 19.41 -3.62 -4.47
CA THR A 29 18.30 -4.22 -3.69
C THR A 29 17.63 -5.41 -4.40
N PRO A 30 17.30 -5.38 -5.72
CA PRO A 30 16.71 -6.50 -6.43
C PRO A 30 17.59 -7.77 -6.46
N VAL A 31 18.91 -7.59 -6.56
CA VAL A 31 19.85 -8.73 -6.62
C VAL A 31 20.11 -9.31 -5.22
N ARG A 32 20.14 -8.46 -4.22
CA ARG A 32 20.20 -8.91 -2.82
C ARG A 32 19.02 -9.82 -2.49
N HIS A 33 17.82 -9.51 -2.94
CA HIS A 33 16.64 -10.36 -2.81
C HIS A 33 16.74 -11.69 -3.58
N LEU A 34 17.45 -11.73 -4.70
CA LEU A 34 17.65 -12.94 -5.48
C LEU A 34 18.55 -13.98 -4.78
N VAL A 35 19.47 -13.50 -3.93
CA VAL A 35 20.49 -14.33 -3.28
C VAL A 35 20.11 -14.68 -1.83
N MET A 36 19.33 -13.81 -1.15
CA MET A 36 18.90 -14.06 0.22
C MET A 36 17.66 -14.95 0.22
N THR A 37 17.81 -16.19 0.64
CA THR A 37 16.67 -17.01 1.05
C THR A 37 16.24 -16.56 2.44
N ALA A 38 15.01 -16.08 2.58
CA ALA A 38 14.44 -15.81 3.88
C ALA A 38 14.36 -17.14 4.64
N ASP A 39 14.92 -17.17 5.84
CA ASP A 39 14.50 -18.15 6.82
C ASP A 39 13.12 -17.73 7.33
N MET A 40 12.08 -18.18 6.62
CA MET A 40 10.69 -17.92 6.98
C MET A 40 10.28 -18.64 8.28
N THR A 41 11.16 -19.47 8.83
CA THR A 41 10.97 -20.12 10.14
C THR A 41 11.52 -19.25 11.27
N ALA A 42 12.21 -18.15 10.99
CA ALA A 42 12.72 -17.26 12.01
C ALA A 42 11.56 -16.79 12.91
N ARG A 43 11.48 -17.42 14.07
CA ARG A 43 10.54 -17.03 15.13
C ARG A 43 11.13 -15.77 15.76
N GLY A 44 10.60 -14.63 15.38
CA GLY A 44 10.89 -13.39 16.09
C GLY A 44 10.38 -13.43 17.53
N PRO A 45 10.73 -12.43 18.35
CA PRO A 45 10.25 -12.34 19.72
C PRO A 45 8.71 -12.34 19.76
N ALA A 46 8.14 -12.81 20.87
CA ALA A 46 6.70 -12.77 21.07
C ALA A 46 6.24 -11.30 21.08
N VAL A 47 5.27 -10.98 20.21
CA VAL A 47 4.67 -9.66 20.15
C VAL A 47 3.52 -9.59 21.14
N SER A 48 3.48 -8.54 21.95
CA SER A 48 2.33 -8.27 22.81
C SER A 48 1.09 -8.01 21.96
N PRO A 49 -0.09 -8.59 22.29
CA PRO A 49 -1.31 -8.28 21.58
C PRO A 49 -1.62 -6.79 21.58
N ALA A 50 -2.12 -6.27 20.46
CA ALA A 50 -2.42 -4.84 20.27
C ALA A 50 -3.32 -4.22 21.37
N LEU A 51 -4.17 -5.04 21.98
CA LEU A 51 -5.08 -4.60 23.05
C LEU A 51 -4.42 -4.56 24.43
N LEU A 52 -3.20 -5.07 24.57
CA LEU A 52 -2.45 -5.13 25.85
C LEU A 52 -1.26 -4.18 25.85
N ALA A 53 -1.15 -3.27 24.87
CA ALA A 53 0.01 -2.40 24.75
C ALA A 53 0.20 -1.53 26.00
N PRO A 54 1.29 -1.70 26.75
CA PRO A 54 1.65 -0.81 27.84
C PRO A 54 1.95 0.58 27.27
N GLY A 55 1.54 1.63 27.94
CA GLY A 55 1.85 3.02 27.56
C GLY A 55 0.65 3.85 27.14
N PHE A 56 -0.46 3.24 26.71
CA PHE A 56 -1.69 3.95 26.33
C PHE A 56 -2.81 3.90 27.39
N GLY A 57 -2.46 3.64 28.63
CA GLY A 57 -3.36 3.45 29.76
C GLY A 57 -3.12 2.08 30.41
N GLN A 58 -3.29 1.99 31.73
CA GLN A 58 -2.86 0.83 32.51
C GLN A 58 -3.83 -0.36 32.46
N ASP A 59 -5.02 -0.18 31.88
CA ASP A 59 -6.05 -1.19 31.90
C ASP A 59 -6.07 -1.98 30.58
N ALA A 60 -6.18 -3.30 30.69
CA ALA A 60 -6.36 -4.18 29.54
C ALA A 60 -7.68 -3.83 28.83
N VAL A 61 -7.65 -3.76 27.50
CA VAL A 61 -8.87 -3.62 26.69
C VAL A 61 -9.59 -4.97 26.69
N THR A 62 -10.75 -5.05 27.33
CA THR A 62 -11.52 -6.29 27.50
C THR A 62 -12.88 -6.24 26.83
N SER A 63 -13.33 -5.05 26.41
CA SER A 63 -14.62 -4.84 25.77
C SER A 63 -14.51 -3.96 24.55
N LEU A 64 -15.53 -4.02 23.68
CA LEU A 64 -15.65 -3.14 22.52
C LEU A 64 -15.71 -1.66 22.91
N GLN A 65 -16.31 -1.35 24.07
CA GLN A 65 -16.35 0.02 24.58
C GLN A 65 -14.96 0.51 24.98
N ASP A 66 -14.16 -0.30 25.68
CA ASP A 66 -12.77 0.03 26.02
C ASP A 66 -11.96 0.25 24.74
N TRP A 67 -12.14 -0.63 23.74
CA TRP A 67 -11.49 -0.51 22.45
C TRP A 67 -11.83 0.81 21.76
N ARG A 68 -13.11 1.16 21.68
CA ARG A 68 -13.56 2.43 21.08
C ARG A 68 -12.96 3.65 21.79
N SER A 69 -12.81 3.62 23.09
CA SER A 69 -12.18 4.71 23.86
C SER A 69 -10.66 4.78 23.64
N ARG A 70 -10.00 3.64 23.34
CA ARG A 70 -8.56 3.54 23.12
C ARG A 70 -8.12 3.95 21.70
N ARG A 71 -8.96 3.69 20.70
CA ARG A 71 -8.66 3.93 19.28
C ARG A 71 -8.10 5.34 18.98
N PRO A 72 -8.67 6.45 19.49
CA PRO A 72 -8.14 7.80 19.20
C PRO A 72 -6.70 7.99 19.68
N ALA A 73 -6.34 7.45 20.83
CA ALA A 73 -4.98 7.55 21.36
C ALA A 73 -3.98 6.75 20.52
N LEU A 74 -4.35 5.55 20.05
CA LEU A 74 -3.52 4.77 19.14
C LEU A 74 -3.36 5.45 17.77
N GLN A 75 -4.43 6.02 17.22
CA GLN A 75 -4.37 6.77 15.98
C GLN A 75 -3.43 7.97 16.13
N SER A 76 -3.58 8.74 17.20
CA SER A 76 -2.72 9.90 17.48
C SER A 76 -1.25 9.50 17.62
N ALA A 77 -0.97 8.37 18.27
CA ALA A 77 0.41 7.89 18.41
C ALA A 77 1.02 7.42 17.06
N LEU A 78 0.25 6.76 16.21
CA LEU A 78 0.71 6.43 14.84
C LEU A 78 1.01 7.69 14.04
N ASP A 79 0.15 8.71 14.15
CA ASP A 79 0.33 9.98 13.47
C ASP A 79 1.56 10.72 14.02
N GLU A 80 1.71 10.78 15.34
CA GLU A 80 2.83 11.49 15.98
C GLU A 80 4.19 10.83 15.72
N HIS A 81 4.27 9.50 15.80
CA HIS A 81 5.54 8.79 15.84
C HIS A 81 5.98 8.21 14.51
N ILE A 82 5.03 7.93 13.59
CA ILE A 82 5.33 7.24 12.32
C ILE A 82 4.94 8.07 11.11
N TYR A 83 3.63 8.40 10.93
CA TYR A 83 3.14 8.86 9.64
C TYR A 83 3.06 10.38 9.48
N GLY A 84 3.07 11.13 10.58
CA GLY A 84 2.73 12.55 10.61
C GLY A 84 1.21 12.77 10.61
N ALA A 85 0.81 13.98 10.98
CA ALA A 85 -0.59 14.36 11.04
C ALA A 85 -1.30 14.16 9.68
N ALA A 86 -2.60 13.95 9.70
CA ALA A 86 -3.38 13.99 8.47
C ALA A 86 -3.40 15.41 7.91
N PRO A 87 -3.33 15.61 6.58
CA PRO A 87 -3.56 16.92 5.98
C PRO A 87 -4.95 17.49 6.36
N PRO A 88 -5.14 18.81 6.29
CA PRO A 88 -6.42 19.45 6.61
C PRO A 88 -7.60 18.87 5.84
N PRO A 89 -8.82 18.93 6.38
CA PRO A 89 -10.01 18.51 5.67
C PRO A 89 -10.19 19.31 4.38
N ALA A 90 -10.63 18.63 3.33
CA ALA A 90 -11.02 19.25 2.06
C ALA A 90 -12.24 18.52 1.50
N GLN A 91 -13.02 19.20 0.68
CA GLN A 91 -14.18 18.63 -0.02
C GLN A 91 -13.79 18.26 -1.44
N ALA A 92 -14.09 17.05 -1.87
CA ALA A 92 -13.91 16.66 -3.27
C ALA A 92 -15.07 17.19 -4.12
N ARG A 93 -14.73 17.86 -5.22
CA ARG A 93 -15.67 18.40 -6.22
C ARG A 93 -15.35 17.84 -7.58
N LEU A 94 -16.32 17.27 -8.27
CA LEU A 94 -16.19 16.88 -9.66
C LEU A 94 -16.23 18.14 -10.55
N ILE A 95 -15.16 18.39 -11.30
CA ILE A 95 -15.04 19.51 -12.24
C ILE A 95 -15.53 19.09 -13.63
N ALA A 96 -15.12 17.91 -14.08
CA ALA A 96 -15.50 17.37 -15.38
C ALA A 96 -15.49 15.85 -15.37
N SER A 97 -16.41 15.26 -16.12
CA SER A 97 -16.41 13.83 -16.46
C SER A 97 -16.45 13.69 -17.97
N THR A 98 -15.60 12.83 -18.52
CA THR A 98 -15.47 12.58 -19.95
C THR A 98 -15.43 11.09 -20.20
N LEU A 99 -16.33 10.61 -21.08
CA LEU A 99 -16.29 9.22 -21.56
C LEU A 99 -15.10 9.08 -22.53
N ILE A 100 -14.14 8.25 -22.19
CA ILE A 100 -12.90 8.04 -22.96
C ILE A 100 -13.07 6.88 -23.93
N ASP A 101 -13.56 5.74 -23.42
CA ASP A 101 -13.82 4.56 -24.24
C ASP A 101 -15.13 3.90 -23.78
N PRO A 102 -16.15 3.87 -24.65
CA PRO A 102 -17.43 3.26 -24.33
C PRO A 102 -17.44 1.74 -24.30
N ALA A 103 -16.40 1.07 -24.85
CA ALA A 103 -16.33 -0.38 -25.03
C ALA A 103 -14.91 -0.95 -24.87
N ALA A 104 -14.19 -0.45 -23.86
CA ALA A 104 -12.84 -0.86 -23.54
C ALA A 104 -12.71 -2.37 -23.21
N TYR A 105 -11.50 -2.89 -23.30
CA TYR A 105 -11.15 -4.28 -22.96
C TYR A 105 -12.01 -5.30 -23.70
N GLY A 106 -12.17 -5.09 -25.01
CA GLY A 106 -12.97 -5.98 -25.86
C GLY A 106 -14.48 -5.95 -25.57
N GLY A 107 -14.99 -4.85 -25.03
CA GLY A 107 -16.39 -4.68 -24.66
C GLY A 107 -16.72 -5.16 -23.24
N ALA A 108 -15.71 -5.45 -22.42
CA ALA A 108 -15.94 -5.84 -21.03
C ALA A 108 -16.27 -4.64 -20.13
N GLY A 109 -15.77 -3.44 -20.46
CA GLY A 109 -15.97 -2.26 -19.65
C GLY A 109 -15.98 -0.95 -20.44
N ARG A 110 -16.27 0.15 -19.76
CA ARG A 110 -16.11 1.51 -20.26
C ARG A 110 -15.18 2.30 -19.36
N ILE A 111 -14.48 3.28 -19.94
CA ILE A 111 -13.53 4.15 -19.23
C ILE A 111 -14.06 5.57 -19.22
N GLU A 112 -14.18 6.15 -18.04
CA GLU A 112 -14.49 7.55 -17.81
C GLU A 112 -13.29 8.24 -17.14
N ARG A 113 -12.96 9.45 -17.57
CA ARG A 113 -11.95 10.30 -16.91
C ARG A 113 -12.67 11.39 -16.12
N HIS A 114 -12.35 11.48 -14.83
CA HIS A 114 -12.89 12.48 -13.92
C HIS A 114 -11.78 13.46 -13.51
N ALA A 115 -12.03 14.75 -13.64
CA ALA A 115 -11.21 15.81 -13.06
C ALA A 115 -11.84 16.21 -11.73
N LEU A 116 -11.09 16.05 -10.65
CA LEU A 116 -11.50 16.40 -9.30
C LEU A 116 -10.74 17.63 -8.82
N GLU A 117 -11.35 18.36 -7.93
CA GLU A 117 -10.73 19.44 -7.17
C GLU A 117 -11.01 19.21 -5.69
N PHE A 118 -9.97 19.21 -4.87
CA PHE A 118 -10.07 19.16 -3.42
C PHE A 118 -10.04 20.59 -2.90
N VAL A 119 -11.15 21.06 -2.34
CA VAL A 119 -11.38 22.45 -1.91
C VAL A 119 -11.25 22.53 -0.40
N PHE A 120 -10.30 23.32 0.08
CA PHE A 120 -10.08 23.58 1.50
C PHE A 120 -10.97 24.72 2.00
N GLU A 121 -11.17 24.83 3.32
CA GLU A 121 -12.00 25.86 3.94
C GLU A 121 -11.50 27.30 3.66
N ASP A 122 -10.20 27.48 3.48
CA ASP A 122 -9.58 28.76 3.15
C ASP A 122 -9.59 29.10 1.65
N GLY A 123 -10.25 28.28 0.84
CA GLY A 123 -10.40 28.47 -0.59
C GLY A 123 -9.23 27.95 -1.43
N ARG A 124 -8.18 27.41 -0.83
CA ARG A 124 -7.13 26.69 -1.59
C ARG A 124 -7.72 25.46 -2.28
N THR A 125 -7.13 25.10 -3.41
CA THR A 125 -7.55 23.93 -4.17
C THR A 125 -6.35 23.09 -4.62
N VAL A 126 -6.57 21.78 -4.72
CA VAL A 126 -5.64 20.81 -5.32
C VAL A 126 -6.42 19.96 -6.31
N THR A 127 -5.89 19.79 -7.50
CA THR A 127 -6.53 18.99 -8.56
C THR A 127 -6.03 17.55 -8.52
N GLN A 128 -6.92 16.62 -8.89
CA GLN A 128 -6.61 15.20 -9.06
C GLN A 128 -7.37 14.64 -10.25
N THR A 129 -6.67 14.03 -11.17
CA THR A 129 -7.27 13.28 -12.28
C THR A 129 -7.41 11.83 -11.90
N MET A 130 -8.58 11.24 -12.15
CA MET A 130 -8.80 9.81 -11.98
C MET A 130 -9.53 9.22 -13.19
N ALA A 131 -9.36 7.93 -13.40
CA ALA A 131 -10.17 7.14 -14.30
C ALA A 131 -11.09 6.21 -13.51
N LEU A 132 -12.34 6.11 -13.93
CA LEU A 132 -13.31 5.14 -13.44
C LEU A 132 -13.60 4.14 -14.56
N VAL A 133 -13.34 2.85 -14.28
CA VAL A 133 -13.60 1.74 -15.21
C VAL A 133 -14.78 0.94 -14.67
N LEU A 134 -15.83 0.86 -15.46
CA LEU A 134 -17.10 0.20 -15.09
C LEU A 134 -17.38 -0.98 -16.00
N PRO A 135 -17.76 -2.16 -15.49
CA PRO A 135 -18.30 -3.24 -16.30
C PRO A 135 -19.53 -2.77 -17.10
N LEU A 136 -19.65 -3.18 -18.37
CA LEU A 136 -20.76 -2.73 -19.23
C LEU A 136 -22.12 -3.35 -18.84
N ASN A 137 -22.13 -4.58 -18.33
CA ASN A 137 -23.33 -5.35 -18.09
C ASN A 137 -23.55 -5.64 -16.60
N ALA A 138 -23.31 -4.64 -15.74
CA ALA A 138 -23.54 -4.80 -14.31
C ALA A 138 -25.03 -4.76 -13.97
N PRO A 139 -25.55 -5.71 -13.16
CA PRO A 139 -26.97 -5.77 -12.81
C PRO A 139 -27.41 -4.74 -11.75
N GLY A 140 -26.49 -4.00 -11.15
CA GLY A 140 -26.74 -3.05 -10.05
C GLY A 140 -25.48 -2.26 -9.67
N PRO A 141 -25.52 -1.55 -8.54
CA PRO A 141 -24.35 -0.87 -8.00
C PRO A 141 -23.20 -1.84 -7.73
N LEU A 142 -21.97 -1.38 -7.93
CA LEU A 142 -20.75 -2.19 -7.93
C LEU A 142 -19.82 -1.86 -6.77
N PRO A 143 -19.15 -2.84 -6.17
CA PRO A 143 -17.95 -2.56 -5.40
C PRO A 143 -16.83 -2.05 -6.32
N VAL A 144 -15.98 -1.17 -5.80
CA VAL A 144 -14.91 -0.54 -6.57
C VAL A 144 -13.56 -0.74 -5.90
N ILE A 145 -12.57 -1.18 -6.67
CA ILE A 145 -11.17 -1.29 -6.24
C ILE A 145 -10.46 0.01 -6.56
N LEU A 146 -9.86 0.63 -5.55
CA LEU A 146 -9.16 1.91 -5.61
C LEU A 146 -7.66 1.66 -5.73
N ILE A 147 -7.03 2.23 -6.76
CA ILE A 147 -5.62 2.04 -7.10
C ILE A 147 -4.94 3.39 -7.31
N ALA A 148 -3.96 3.70 -6.46
CA ALA A 148 -3.01 4.77 -6.72
C ALA A 148 -1.89 4.25 -7.62
N SER A 149 -1.68 4.88 -8.78
CA SER A 149 -0.65 4.53 -9.75
C SER A 149 0.54 5.49 -9.66
N ASP A 150 1.76 4.95 -9.70
CA ASP A 150 3.01 5.70 -9.77
C ASP A 150 3.43 6.05 -11.19
N CYS A 151 2.94 5.27 -12.16
CA CYS A 151 3.29 5.45 -13.56
C CYS A 151 2.19 6.12 -14.39
N GLY A 152 1.13 6.59 -13.73
CA GLY A 152 0.03 7.30 -14.37
C GLY A 152 -1.09 6.40 -14.87
N LEU A 153 -2.09 7.02 -15.46
CA LEU A 153 -3.33 6.37 -15.87
C LEU A 153 -3.14 5.47 -17.10
N ALA A 154 -2.36 5.95 -18.09
CA ALA A 154 -2.13 5.21 -19.34
C ALA A 154 -1.40 3.89 -19.07
N ALA A 155 -0.39 3.90 -18.19
CA ALA A 155 0.34 2.69 -17.82
C ALA A 155 -0.52 1.71 -17.01
N ALA A 156 -1.30 2.21 -16.06
CA ALA A 156 -2.13 1.38 -15.19
C ALA A 156 -3.32 0.74 -15.93
N LEU A 157 -3.88 1.43 -16.92
CA LEU A 157 -5.07 1.01 -17.66
C LEU A 157 -4.76 0.57 -19.11
N GLU A 158 -3.47 0.51 -19.46
CA GLU A 158 -3.00 0.05 -20.78
C GLU A 158 -3.67 0.78 -21.96
N THR A 159 -3.88 2.11 -21.81
CA THR A 159 -4.53 2.94 -22.83
C THR A 159 -3.99 4.36 -22.88
N GLU A 160 -3.50 4.77 -24.04
CA GLU A 160 -3.01 6.14 -24.30
C GLU A 160 -4.14 7.18 -24.39
N ALA A 161 -5.39 6.73 -24.56
CA ALA A 161 -6.54 7.63 -24.75
C ALA A 161 -6.84 8.50 -23.52
N LEU A 162 -6.39 8.10 -22.33
CA LEU A 162 -6.58 8.87 -21.10
C LEU A 162 -5.74 10.14 -21.07
N GLY A 163 -4.61 10.17 -21.78
CA GLY A 163 -3.58 11.18 -21.59
C GLY A 163 -2.93 11.05 -20.20
N GLU A 164 -1.85 11.76 -19.98
CA GLU A 164 -1.19 11.79 -18.69
C GLU A 164 -1.15 13.22 -18.16
N PRO A 165 -1.47 13.45 -16.88
CA PRO A 165 -1.21 14.71 -16.24
C PRO A 165 0.30 14.99 -16.23
N ASP A 166 0.68 16.27 -16.25
CA ASP A 166 2.06 16.69 -16.04
C ASP A 166 2.42 16.53 -14.55
N ALA A 167 2.82 15.34 -14.17
CA ALA A 167 3.13 14.96 -12.81
C ALA A 167 4.42 14.12 -12.77
N PHE A 168 5.06 14.10 -11.60
CA PHE A 168 6.30 13.35 -11.39
C PHE A 168 6.06 11.86 -11.67
N ARG A 169 6.99 11.24 -12.41
CA ARG A 169 7.04 9.80 -12.66
C ARG A 169 8.43 9.27 -12.38
N HIS A 170 8.50 8.08 -11.83
CA HIS A 170 9.79 7.40 -11.66
C HIS A 170 10.37 6.95 -13.00
N GLY A 171 11.70 6.95 -13.11
CA GLY A 171 12.38 6.52 -14.34
C GLY A 171 12.08 5.07 -14.75
N TYR A 172 11.68 4.21 -13.81
CA TYR A 172 11.27 2.84 -14.16
C TYR A 172 9.91 2.78 -14.90
N CYS A 173 9.09 3.81 -14.84
CA CYS A 173 7.85 3.90 -15.60
C CYS A 173 8.10 4.00 -17.13
N GLU A 174 9.29 4.43 -17.52
CA GLU A 174 9.71 4.58 -18.91
C GLU A 174 10.43 3.34 -19.45
N VAL A 175 10.64 2.30 -18.62
CA VAL A 175 11.30 1.06 -19.00
C VAL A 175 10.38 0.22 -19.89
N GLY A 176 10.25 0.64 -21.14
CA GLY A 176 9.59 -0.08 -22.20
C GLY A 176 10.57 -0.89 -23.06
N GLY A 177 10.08 -1.77 -23.93
CA GLY A 177 10.88 -2.46 -24.95
C GLY A 177 11.62 -3.70 -24.46
N LEU A 178 12.89 -3.86 -24.87
CA LEU A 178 13.68 -5.09 -24.67
C LEU A 178 13.84 -5.57 -23.23
N LEU A 179 13.72 -4.66 -22.24
CA LEU A 179 13.88 -4.97 -20.81
C LEU A 179 12.55 -5.32 -20.12
N SER A 180 11.42 -5.07 -20.76
CA SER A 180 10.08 -5.36 -20.19
C SER A 180 9.88 -6.82 -19.74
N PRO A 181 10.33 -7.85 -20.51
CA PRO A 181 10.23 -9.24 -20.04
C PRO A 181 11.07 -9.54 -18.80
N VAL A 182 12.23 -8.88 -18.64
CA VAL A 182 13.09 -9.04 -17.47
C VAL A 182 12.46 -8.37 -16.25
N ALA A 183 11.90 -7.18 -16.43
CA ALA A 183 11.18 -6.49 -15.38
C ALA A 183 9.94 -7.29 -14.93
N GLY A 184 9.15 -7.80 -15.87
CA GLY A 184 8.00 -8.67 -15.57
C GLY A 184 8.40 -9.99 -14.88
N PHE A 185 9.55 -10.56 -15.20
CA PHE A 185 10.06 -11.74 -14.50
C PHE A 185 10.43 -11.42 -13.04
N ILE A 186 11.05 -10.26 -12.77
CA ILE A 186 11.50 -9.86 -11.43
C ILE A 186 10.33 -9.35 -10.59
N PHE A 187 9.58 -8.38 -11.12
CA PHE A 187 8.55 -7.64 -10.38
C PHE A 187 7.12 -8.17 -10.62
N GLY A 188 6.96 -9.15 -11.49
CA GLY A 188 5.67 -9.71 -11.87
C GLY A 188 4.96 -8.89 -12.96
N GLU A 189 4.03 -9.56 -13.61
CA GLU A 189 3.27 -9.04 -14.75
C GLU A 189 2.28 -7.93 -14.39
N HIS A 190 1.89 -7.83 -13.12
CA HIS A 190 0.85 -6.90 -12.65
C HIS A 190 1.35 -5.83 -11.68
N VAL A 191 2.65 -5.53 -11.67
CA VAL A 191 3.20 -4.49 -10.79
C VAL A 191 2.76 -3.08 -11.22
N LEU A 192 2.59 -2.85 -12.53
CA LEU A 192 2.17 -1.56 -13.08
C LEU A 192 0.69 -1.54 -13.49
N SER A 193 0.20 -2.64 -14.04
CA SER A 193 -1.16 -2.76 -14.57
C SER A 193 -1.88 -3.95 -13.93
N PRO A 194 -3.06 -3.75 -13.32
CA PRO A 194 -3.86 -4.85 -12.78
C PRO A 194 -4.48 -5.68 -13.92
N PRO A 195 -4.94 -6.93 -13.67
CA PRO A 195 -5.65 -7.74 -14.66
C PRO A 195 -7.09 -7.22 -14.82
N ILE A 196 -7.26 -6.12 -15.55
CA ILE A 196 -8.51 -5.36 -15.63
C ILE A 196 -9.68 -6.24 -16.08
N ALA A 197 -9.47 -7.07 -17.11
CA ALA A 197 -10.52 -7.95 -17.65
C ALA A 197 -11.03 -8.94 -16.57
N ASP A 198 -10.15 -9.51 -15.75
CA ASP A 198 -10.52 -10.43 -14.67
C ASP A 198 -11.29 -9.71 -13.57
N ILE A 199 -10.89 -8.49 -13.22
CA ILE A 199 -11.55 -7.64 -12.21
C ILE A 199 -12.97 -7.31 -12.67
N LEU A 200 -13.13 -6.85 -13.92
CA LEU A 200 -14.43 -6.53 -14.49
C LEU A 200 -15.33 -7.78 -14.61
N ALA A 201 -14.76 -8.92 -15.02
CA ALA A 201 -15.50 -10.19 -15.14
C ALA A 201 -16.06 -10.69 -13.80
N ARG A 202 -15.39 -10.34 -12.68
CA ARG A 202 -15.86 -10.63 -11.33
C ARG A 202 -16.85 -9.58 -10.78
N GLY A 203 -17.18 -8.55 -11.59
CA GLY A 203 -18.18 -7.54 -11.22
C GLY A 203 -17.64 -6.49 -10.25
N TYR A 204 -16.35 -6.16 -10.32
CA TYR A 204 -15.75 -5.03 -9.62
C TYR A 204 -15.50 -3.88 -10.61
N ALA A 205 -15.76 -2.65 -10.19
CA ALA A 205 -15.29 -1.45 -10.85
C ALA A 205 -13.84 -1.16 -10.43
N LEU A 206 -13.15 -0.30 -11.19
CA LEU A 206 -11.82 0.20 -10.86
C LEU A 206 -11.83 1.72 -10.82
N ALA A 207 -11.23 2.31 -9.79
CA ALA A 207 -10.91 3.73 -9.72
C ALA A 207 -9.40 3.88 -9.63
N VAL A 208 -8.79 4.51 -10.64
CA VAL A 208 -7.33 4.65 -10.74
C VAL A 208 -6.98 6.13 -10.84
N TRP A 209 -5.96 6.59 -10.11
CA TRP A 209 -5.44 7.95 -10.23
C TRP A 209 -3.91 7.98 -10.19
N HIS A 210 -3.32 9.05 -10.70
CA HIS A 210 -1.88 9.27 -10.62
C HIS A 210 -1.54 9.92 -9.27
N GLU A 211 -0.85 9.18 -8.41
CA GLU A 211 -0.59 9.61 -7.02
C GLU A 211 0.24 10.89 -6.92
N SER A 212 1.11 11.13 -7.90
CA SER A 212 2.05 12.26 -7.88
C SER A 212 1.41 13.62 -8.15
N GLU A 213 0.14 13.68 -8.60
CA GLU A 213 -0.55 14.96 -8.75
C GLU A 213 -0.74 15.65 -7.38
N THR A 214 -1.03 14.88 -6.34
CA THR A 214 -1.16 15.39 -4.97
C THR A 214 0.08 15.15 -4.13
N GLY A 215 0.75 14.00 -4.26
CA GLY A 215 1.88 13.60 -3.46
C GLY A 215 2.99 12.92 -4.28
N PRO A 216 3.90 13.69 -4.91
CA PRO A 216 5.01 13.13 -5.65
C PRO A 216 6.02 12.44 -4.73
N ASP A 217 6.50 11.25 -5.15
CA ASP A 217 7.49 10.46 -4.41
C ASP A 217 8.92 10.95 -4.65
N SER A 218 9.15 12.17 -4.21
CA SER A 218 10.43 12.88 -4.26
C SER A 218 10.50 13.82 -3.06
N GLU A 219 11.62 13.87 -2.36
CA GLU A 219 11.77 14.67 -1.14
C GLU A 219 11.47 16.16 -1.39
N SER A 220 12.07 16.76 -2.42
CA SER A 220 11.87 18.17 -2.74
C SER A 220 10.44 18.48 -3.18
N LEU A 221 9.88 17.64 -4.07
CA LEU A 221 8.52 17.83 -4.57
C LEU A 221 7.46 17.54 -3.49
N HIS A 222 7.75 16.66 -2.53
CA HIS A 222 6.87 16.45 -1.38
C HIS A 222 6.80 17.70 -0.49
N ALA A 223 7.94 18.34 -0.21
CA ALA A 223 7.97 19.61 0.53
C ALA A 223 7.15 20.71 -0.18
N GLU A 224 7.25 20.80 -1.50
CA GLU A 224 6.43 21.71 -2.30
C GLU A 224 4.93 21.35 -2.24
N ALA A 225 4.61 20.05 -2.25
CA ALA A 225 3.23 19.60 -2.10
C ALA A 225 2.66 19.98 -0.74
N LEU A 226 3.40 19.82 0.34
CA LEU A 226 2.98 20.25 1.69
C LEU A 226 2.76 21.77 1.74
N ALA A 227 3.67 22.55 1.17
CA ALA A 227 3.52 24.02 1.10
C ALA A 227 2.25 24.43 0.33
N ARG A 228 1.91 23.74 -0.78
CA ARG A 228 0.63 23.96 -1.50
C ARG A 228 -0.59 23.67 -0.63
N LEU A 229 -0.47 22.72 0.30
CA LEU A 229 -1.50 22.40 1.30
C LEU A 229 -1.48 23.37 2.50
N GLY A 230 -0.57 24.37 2.52
CA GLY A 230 -0.38 25.32 3.61
C GLY A 230 0.22 24.69 4.86
N LEU A 231 0.97 23.60 4.69
CA LEU A 231 1.66 22.88 5.75
C LEU A 231 3.14 23.25 5.72
N ASP A 232 3.71 23.37 6.91
CA ASP A 232 5.16 23.58 7.06
C ASP A 232 5.90 22.24 6.89
N PRO A 233 6.75 22.08 5.86
CA PRO A 233 7.50 20.85 5.62
C PRO A 233 8.59 20.60 6.67
N ASP A 234 8.89 21.57 7.54
CA ASP A 234 10.01 21.49 8.49
C ASP A 234 9.59 21.10 9.92
N THR A 235 8.30 20.96 10.21
CA THR A 235 7.84 20.48 11.51
C THR A 235 8.10 18.98 11.70
N ASP A 236 8.27 18.54 12.96
CA ASP A 236 8.58 17.15 13.30
C ASP A 236 7.41 16.20 12.99
N ASP A 237 6.19 16.71 13.08
CA ASP A 237 4.92 16.00 12.88
C ASP A 237 4.29 16.25 11.50
N ARG A 238 5.03 16.87 10.58
CA ARG A 238 4.54 17.08 9.21
C ARG A 238 4.01 15.78 8.61
N PRO A 239 2.95 15.80 7.79
CA PRO A 239 2.53 14.63 7.06
C PRO A 239 3.68 14.04 6.25
N GLY A 240 3.98 12.77 6.47
CA GLY A 240 4.80 12.02 5.54
C GLY A 240 4.03 11.76 4.24
N LEU A 241 4.72 11.37 3.19
CA LEU A 241 4.10 11.06 1.90
C LEU A 241 3.04 9.95 2.02
N ILE A 242 3.29 8.95 2.86
CA ILE A 242 2.32 7.88 3.16
C ILE A 242 1.03 8.46 3.74
N SER A 243 1.12 9.47 4.61
CA SER A 243 -0.03 10.18 5.19
C SER A 243 -0.79 10.99 4.13
N LEU A 244 -0.05 11.66 3.23
CA LEU A 244 -0.65 12.42 2.13
C LEU A 244 -1.39 11.52 1.14
N TRP A 245 -0.81 10.37 0.77
CA TRP A 245 -1.50 9.39 -0.08
C TRP A 245 -2.75 8.82 0.59
N ALA A 246 -2.68 8.49 1.88
CA ALA A 246 -3.86 8.03 2.62
C ALA A 246 -4.97 9.09 2.65
N TRP A 247 -4.62 10.36 2.81
CA TRP A 247 -5.56 11.47 2.72
C TRP A 247 -6.18 11.60 1.32
N THR A 248 -5.37 11.50 0.25
CA THR A 248 -5.86 11.53 -1.13
C THR A 248 -6.89 10.42 -1.40
N MET A 249 -6.64 9.20 -0.88
CA MET A 249 -7.60 8.08 -0.97
C MET A 249 -8.95 8.46 -0.36
N SER A 250 -8.97 9.13 0.80
CA SER A 250 -10.21 9.59 1.42
C SER A 250 -10.92 10.67 0.59
N ARG A 251 -10.17 11.55 -0.07
CA ARG A 251 -10.76 12.56 -0.98
C ARG A 251 -11.35 11.92 -2.23
N VAL A 252 -10.68 10.93 -2.81
CA VAL A 252 -11.24 10.13 -3.91
C VAL A 252 -12.50 9.38 -3.45
N ALA A 253 -12.50 8.84 -2.24
CA ALA A 253 -13.67 8.18 -1.65
C ALA A 253 -14.87 9.13 -1.47
N ASP A 254 -14.66 10.42 -1.18
CA ASP A 254 -15.74 11.42 -1.12
C ASP A 254 -16.49 11.53 -2.46
N HIS A 255 -15.74 11.51 -3.57
CA HIS A 255 -16.32 11.55 -4.91
C HIS A 255 -17.02 10.24 -5.28
N LEU A 256 -16.37 9.09 -5.05
CA LEU A 256 -16.93 7.78 -5.40
C LEU A 256 -18.19 7.45 -4.58
N GLY A 257 -18.25 7.89 -3.33
CA GLY A 257 -19.41 7.69 -2.46
C GLY A 257 -20.67 8.45 -2.90
N ALA A 258 -20.55 9.41 -3.83
CA ALA A 258 -21.64 10.14 -4.44
C ALA A 258 -22.11 9.55 -5.78
N ASP A 259 -21.50 8.49 -6.28
CA ASP A 259 -21.83 7.83 -7.55
C ASP A 259 -22.79 6.65 -7.30
N ASP A 260 -24.06 6.80 -7.68
CA ASP A 260 -25.11 5.79 -7.49
C ASP A 260 -24.85 4.46 -8.21
N ARG A 261 -23.86 4.40 -9.11
CA ARG A 261 -23.44 3.18 -9.80
C ARG A 261 -22.51 2.32 -8.94
N LEU A 262 -22.03 2.87 -7.83
CA LEU A 262 -21.12 2.20 -6.88
C LEU A 262 -21.86 1.89 -5.58
N LEU A 263 -21.45 0.79 -4.93
CA LEU A 263 -21.96 0.46 -3.60
C LEU A 263 -21.41 1.45 -2.57
N PRO A 264 -22.26 2.06 -1.72
CA PRO A 264 -21.80 3.02 -0.70
C PRO A 264 -20.77 2.43 0.26
N ASN A 265 -20.86 1.12 0.56
CA ASN A 265 -19.92 0.38 1.40
C ASN A 265 -19.02 -0.55 0.58
N GLY A 266 -18.83 -0.26 -0.70
CA GLY A 266 -18.08 -1.10 -1.64
C GLY A 266 -16.67 -0.59 -1.96
N LEU A 267 -16.10 0.32 -1.17
CA LEU A 267 -14.78 0.89 -1.42
C LEU A 267 -13.68 -0.07 -0.92
N ILE A 268 -12.92 -0.64 -1.85
CA ILE A 268 -11.84 -1.60 -1.59
C ILE A 268 -10.51 -0.95 -1.92
N LEU A 269 -9.62 -0.84 -0.96
CA LEU A 269 -8.28 -0.30 -1.17
C LEU A 269 -7.32 -1.39 -1.64
N TYR A 270 -6.56 -1.11 -2.69
CA TYR A 270 -5.43 -1.93 -3.13
C TYR A 270 -4.14 -1.13 -3.11
N GLY A 271 -3.07 -1.74 -2.61
CA GLY A 271 -1.73 -1.17 -2.67
C GLY A 271 -0.63 -2.24 -2.66
N HIS A 272 0.45 -1.95 -3.36
CA HIS A 272 1.66 -2.76 -3.38
C HIS A 272 2.85 -1.93 -2.85
N SER A 273 3.75 -2.56 -2.07
CA SER A 273 4.96 -1.93 -1.57
C SER A 273 4.64 -0.68 -0.71
N ARG A 274 5.22 0.47 -0.99
CA ARG A 274 4.98 1.74 -0.28
C ARG A 274 3.50 2.15 -0.27
N ARG A 275 2.74 1.84 -1.33
CA ARG A 275 1.30 2.12 -1.40
C ARG A 275 0.50 1.19 -0.51
N ALA A 276 1.01 -0.01 -0.27
CA ALA A 276 0.40 -0.93 0.69
C ALA A 276 0.45 -0.38 2.13
N LYS A 277 1.47 0.43 2.48
CA LYS A 277 1.52 1.18 3.75
C LYS A 277 0.40 2.24 3.78
N ALA A 278 0.23 2.98 2.68
CA ALA A 278 -0.78 4.05 2.58
C ALA A 278 -2.21 3.52 2.66
N VAL A 279 -2.54 2.39 2.02
CA VAL A 279 -3.89 1.81 2.10
C VAL A 279 -4.24 1.30 3.50
N LEU A 280 -3.26 0.76 4.24
CA LEU A 280 -3.46 0.38 5.64
C LEU A 280 -3.75 1.61 6.51
N LEU A 281 -2.98 2.68 6.33
CA LEU A 281 -3.18 3.94 7.06
C LEU A 281 -4.52 4.59 6.69
N ALA A 282 -4.87 4.63 5.40
CA ALA A 282 -6.14 5.17 4.93
C ALA A 282 -7.33 4.44 5.58
N ALA A 283 -7.29 3.10 5.59
CA ALA A 283 -8.34 2.31 6.22
C ALA A 283 -8.38 2.49 7.75
N ALA A 284 -7.24 2.65 8.42
CA ALA A 284 -7.20 2.93 9.86
C ALA A 284 -7.87 4.27 10.21
N ARG A 285 -7.71 5.29 9.34
CA ARG A 285 -8.23 6.64 9.53
C ARG A 285 -9.67 6.83 9.03
N ASP A 286 -10.09 6.06 8.02
CA ASP A 286 -11.37 6.25 7.32
C ASP A 286 -12.17 4.94 7.24
N SER A 287 -13.27 4.90 7.97
CA SER A 287 -14.12 3.71 8.08
C SER A 287 -14.93 3.38 6.81
N ARG A 288 -15.01 4.30 5.83
CA ARG A 288 -15.72 4.07 4.57
C ARG A 288 -15.04 3.04 3.68
N PHE A 289 -13.73 2.82 3.85
CA PHE A 289 -13.04 1.75 3.17
C PHE A 289 -13.42 0.41 3.77
N ALA A 290 -14.19 -0.36 3.03
CA ALA A 290 -14.78 -1.60 3.50
C ALA A 290 -13.82 -2.79 3.55
N MET A 291 -12.73 -2.74 2.75
CA MET A 291 -11.76 -3.83 2.62
C MET A 291 -10.38 -3.28 2.23
N VAL A 292 -9.33 -3.98 2.64
CA VAL A 292 -7.94 -3.65 2.28
C VAL A 292 -7.23 -4.85 1.67
N LEU A 293 -6.60 -4.63 0.52
CA LEU A 293 -5.71 -5.56 -0.18
C LEU A 293 -4.29 -4.96 -0.16
N SER A 294 -3.50 -5.33 0.84
CA SER A 294 -2.17 -4.77 1.09
C SER A 294 -1.09 -5.79 0.78
N LEU A 295 -0.30 -5.56 -0.29
CA LEU A 295 0.74 -6.48 -0.72
C LEU A 295 2.13 -5.94 -0.41
N GLN A 296 2.94 -6.75 0.31
CA GLN A 296 4.37 -6.50 0.53
C GLN A 296 4.66 -5.11 1.12
N SER A 297 3.87 -4.72 2.12
CA SER A 297 3.97 -3.38 2.71
C SER A 297 5.25 -3.17 3.54
N GLY A 298 5.83 -4.20 4.11
CA GLY A 298 7.06 -4.09 4.90
C GLY A 298 6.93 -3.22 6.16
N THR A 299 8.06 -2.81 6.69
CA THR A 299 8.20 -1.94 7.87
C THR A 299 7.55 -0.57 7.64
N GLY A 300 6.85 -0.06 8.64
CA GLY A 300 5.96 1.11 8.47
C GLY A 300 4.70 0.79 7.67
N GLY A 301 4.38 -0.50 7.51
CA GLY A 301 3.15 -1.07 6.99
C GLY A 301 2.68 -2.18 7.90
N ALA A 302 2.58 -3.42 7.38
CA ALA A 302 2.12 -4.57 8.15
C ALA A 302 3.22 -5.30 8.91
N SER A 303 4.52 -5.10 8.59
CA SER A 303 5.63 -5.81 9.23
C SER A 303 6.10 -5.10 10.48
N LEU A 304 6.44 -5.90 11.50
CA LEU A 304 6.90 -5.40 12.80
C LEU A 304 8.24 -4.68 12.70
N HIS A 305 8.46 -3.72 13.59
CA HIS A 305 9.75 -3.08 13.83
C HIS A 305 10.59 -3.91 14.83
N GLY A 306 11.89 -3.69 14.84
CA GLY A 306 12.80 -4.20 15.89
C GLY A 306 13.11 -5.69 15.85
N ASP A 307 12.57 -6.43 14.91
CA ASP A 307 12.79 -7.88 14.77
C ASP A 307 14.14 -8.24 14.14
N GLY A 308 14.85 -7.25 13.60
CA GLY A 308 16.09 -7.46 12.83
C GLY A 308 15.87 -8.12 11.47
N VAL A 309 14.62 -8.27 11.03
CA VAL A 309 14.20 -8.79 9.72
C VAL A 309 13.50 -7.66 8.96
N GLY A 310 13.52 -7.72 7.64
CA GLY A 310 12.90 -6.68 6.80
C GLY A 310 13.80 -5.46 6.61
N GLU A 311 13.19 -4.37 6.15
CA GLU A 311 13.84 -3.09 5.94
C GLU A 311 13.91 -2.31 7.25
N PRO A 312 15.13 -2.03 7.77
CA PRO A 312 15.26 -1.26 9.01
C PRO A 312 14.74 0.17 8.87
N ALA A 313 14.18 0.75 9.95
CA ALA A 313 13.76 2.15 9.99
C ALA A 313 14.90 3.11 9.62
N ALA A 314 16.14 2.79 9.98
CA ALA A 314 17.34 3.53 9.58
C ALA A 314 17.48 3.60 8.05
N SER A 315 17.31 2.46 7.36
CA SER A 315 17.41 2.38 5.89
C SER A 315 16.31 3.19 5.20
N ILE A 316 15.06 3.03 5.67
CA ILE A 316 13.91 3.77 5.13
C ILE A 316 14.10 5.28 5.32
N SER A 317 14.46 5.71 6.53
CA SER A 317 14.62 7.13 6.86
C SER A 317 15.75 7.78 6.09
N GLN A 318 16.81 7.02 5.76
CA GLN A 318 17.92 7.51 4.96
C GLN A 318 17.56 7.59 3.46
N SER A 319 16.87 6.56 2.94
CA SER A 319 16.57 6.46 1.50
C SER A 319 15.35 7.28 1.10
N TYR A 320 14.38 7.40 2.01
CA TYR A 320 13.09 8.02 1.78
C TYR A 320 12.65 8.90 2.97
N PRO A 321 13.40 9.97 3.30
CA PRO A 321 13.14 10.80 4.49
C PRO A 321 11.79 11.50 4.45
N HIS A 322 11.14 11.56 3.29
CA HIS A 322 9.84 12.18 3.06
C HIS A 322 8.65 11.23 3.25
N TRP A 323 8.87 9.90 3.37
CA TRP A 323 7.73 8.96 3.47
C TRP A 323 6.97 9.03 4.79
N PHE A 324 7.68 9.29 5.88
CA PHE A 324 7.14 9.32 7.24
C PHE A 324 7.29 10.71 7.88
N ALA A 325 6.74 10.89 9.07
CA ALA A 325 7.03 12.07 9.89
C ALA A 325 8.53 12.23 10.10
N ARG A 326 9.02 13.46 10.28
CA ARG A 326 10.46 13.68 10.58
C ARG A 326 10.88 12.99 11.87
N ARG A 327 10.00 12.97 12.87
CA ARG A 327 10.21 12.28 14.14
C ARG A 327 10.54 10.80 13.99
N TYR A 328 10.00 10.10 12.96
CA TYR A 328 10.24 8.69 12.73
C TYR A 328 11.73 8.35 12.58
N ALA A 329 12.52 9.21 11.98
CA ALA A 329 13.96 9.03 11.86
C ALA A 329 14.69 8.96 13.23
N GLY A 330 14.11 9.50 14.29
CA GLY A 330 14.64 9.39 15.65
C GLY A 330 14.67 7.96 16.20
N TYR A 331 13.87 7.06 15.64
CA TYR A 331 13.82 5.63 16.01
C TYR A 331 14.79 4.75 15.21
N ALA A 332 15.55 5.33 14.29
CA ALA A 332 16.48 4.60 13.41
C ALA A 332 17.54 3.77 14.16
N HIS A 333 17.89 4.15 15.39
CA HIS A 333 18.91 3.47 16.23
C HIS A 333 18.29 2.53 17.27
N ASP A 334 17.01 2.67 17.57
CA ASP A 334 16.28 1.82 18.52
C ASP A 334 14.80 1.77 18.13
N GLU A 335 14.46 0.86 17.24
CA GLU A 335 13.09 0.65 16.76
C GLU A 335 12.17 0.15 17.88
N ASN A 336 12.71 -0.47 18.95
CA ASN A 336 11.94 -0.93 20.09
C ASN A 336 11.46 0.22 20.99
N ALA A 337 12.00 1.44 20.80
CA ALA A 337 11.51 2.62 21.47
C ALA A 337 10.23 3.21 20.86
N LEU A 338 9.78 2.70 19.69
CA LEU A 338 8.49 3.07 19.11
C LEU A 338 7.36 2.67 20.07
N PRO A 339 6.45 3.59 20.44
CA PRO A 339 5.34 3.28 21.33
C PRO A 339 4.21 2.50 20.64
N VAL A 340 4.21 2.47 19.31
CA VAL A 340 3.23 1.80 18.45
C VAL A 340 3.93 1.05 17.34
N ASP A 341 3.26 0.01 16.80
CA ASP A 341 3.83 -0.81 15.74
C ASP A 341 2.73 -1.30 14.80
N ALA A 342 3.08 -2.05 13.77
CA ALA A 342 2.24 -2.57 12.70
C ALA A 342 0.93 -3.22 13.20
N HIS A 343 0.99 -4.02 14.26
CA HIS A 343 -0.19 -4.67 14.82
C HIS A 343 -1.23 -3.68 15.39
N HIS A 344 -0.80 -2.50 15.86
CA HIS A 344 -1.72 -1.44 16.27
C HIS A 344 -2.41 -0.79 15.06
N LEU A 345 -1.66 -0.57 13.96
CA LEU A 345 -2.23 -0.09 12.70
C LEU A 345 -3.29 -1.06 12.17
N LEU A 346 -2.98 -2.36 12.14
CA LEU A 346 -3.92 -3.40 11.71
C LEU A 346 -5.16 -3.43 12.61
N ALA A 347 -4.98 -3.40 13.93
CA ALA A 347 -6.09 -3.42 14.89
C ALA A 347 -7.09 -2.28 14.67
N LEU A 348 -6.64 -1.09 14.24
CA LEU A 348 -7.51 0.04 13.94
C LEU A 348 -8.42 -0.20 12.72
N ILE A 349 -8.14 -1.18 11.88
CA ILE A 349 -8.96 -1.52 10.72
C ILE A 349 -10.13 -2.46 11.11
N ALA A 350 -9.97 -3.22 12.20
CA ALA A 350 -11.02 -4.16 12.64
C ALA A 350 -12.40 -3.49 12.76
N PRO A 351 -13.48 -4.18 12.40
CA PRO A 351 -13.61 -5.59 12.00
C PRO A 351 -13.58 -5.84 10.49
N ARG A 352 -13.15 -4.86 9.69
CA ARG A 352 -13.17 -4.91 8.21
C ARG A 352 -12.16 -5.91 7.68
N PRO A 353 -12.44 -6.57 6.53
CA PRO A 353 -11.53 -7.52 5.91
C PRO A 353 -10.21 -6.89 5.49
N VAL A 354 -9.09 -7.54 5.82
CA VAL A 354 -7.74 -7.17 5.43
C VAL A 354 -7.01 -8.39 4.90
N LEU A 355 -6.51 -8.31 3.66
CA LEU A 355 -5.60 -9.28 3.09
C LEU A 355 -4.19 -8.72 3.07
N LEU A 356 -3.25 -9.44 3.69
CA LEU A 356 -1.83 -9.15 3.64
C LEU A 356 -1.16 -10.13 2.66
N GLY A 357 -0.69 -9.62 1.52
CA GLY A 357 0.01 -10.43 0.54
C GLY A 357 1.52 -10.35 0.71
N GLY A 358 2.22 -11.46 0.49
CA GLY A 358 3.66 -11.55 0.59
C GLY A 358 4.29 -12.53 -0.39
N ALA A 359 5.62 -12.53 -0.47
CA ALA A 359 6.39 -13.49 -1.24
C ALA A 359 7.53 -14.06 -0.39
N MET A 360 7.73 -15.38 -0.48
CA MET A 360 8.65 -16.15 0.38
C MET A 360 10.12 -15.71 0.29
N ARG A 361 10.51 -15.05 -0.79
CA ARG A 361 11.87 -14.54 -0.99
C ARG A 361 11.97 -13.02 -0.86
N ASP A 362 10.89 -12.37 -0.51
CA ASP A 362 10.87 -10.93 -0.24
C ASP A 362 11.19 -10.67 1.25
N THR A 363 12.45 -10.93 1.60
CA THR A 363 12.95 -10.70 2.97
C THR A 363 12.87 -9.23 3.37
N TRP A 364 12.86 -8.32 2.39
CA TRP A 364 12.81 -6.88 2.62
C TRP A 364 11.46 -6.44 3.18
N SER A 365 10.37 -7.08 2.72
CA SER A 365 9.03 -6.83 3.24
C SER A 365 8.68 -7.62 4.49
N ASP A 366 9.53 -8.52 4.94
CA ASP A 366 9.32 -9.40 6.10
C ASP A 366 7.89 -9.97 6.19
N PRO A 367 7.52 -10.92 5.33
CA PRO A 367 6.17 -11.48 5.34
C PRO A 367 5.86 -12.26 6.62
N ALA A 368 6.88 -12.82 7.30
CA ALA A 368 6.70 -13.47 8.59
C ALA A 368 6.39 -12.48 9.71
N GLY A 369 7.04 -11.31 9.71
CA GLY A 369 6.73 -10.20 10.61
C GLY A 369 5.32 -9.66 10.39
N ALA A 370 4.87 -9.55 9.13
CA ALA A 370 3.49 -9.17 8.81
C ALA A 370 2.47 -10.19 9.35
N PHE A 371 2.75 -11.48 9.23
CA PHE A 371 1.90 -12.53 9.81
C PHE A 371 1.85 -12.44 11.35
N ARG A 372 3.01 -12.25 12.02
CA ARG A 372 3.05 -12.06 13.48
C ARG A 372 2.27 -10.82 13.92
N ALA A 373 2.39 -9.71 13.18
CA ALA A 373 1.59 -8.51 13.43
C ALA A 373 0.08 -8.77 13.29
N ALA A 374 -0.32 -9.53 12.27
CA ALA A 374 -1.72 -9.95 12.11
C ALA A 374 -2.20 -10.78 13.29
N GLN A 375 -1.41 -11.76 13.76
CA GLN A 375 -1.75 -12.56 14.94
C GLN A 375 -1.89 -11.68 16.21
N ALA A 376 -1.01 -10.69 16.39
CA ALA A 376 -1.06 -9.76 17.52
C ALA A 376 -2.25 -8.78 17.43
N ALA A 377 -2.72 -8.46 16.21
CA ALA A 377 -3.88 -7.59 15.98
C ALA A 377 -5.23 -8.32 16.12
N ARG A 378 -5.25 -9.65 15.99
CA ARG A 378 -6.47 -10.50 16.01
C ARG A 378 -7.45 -10.21 17.15
N PRO A 379 -7.00 -9.90 18.40
CA PRO A 379 -7.93 -9.59 19.48
C PRO A 379 -8.92 -8.45 19.15
N ALA A 380 -8.56 -7.50 18.29
CA ALA A 380 -9.47 -6.43 17.86
C ALA A 380 -10.65 -6.97 17.05
N TRP A 381 -10.44 -7.96 16.16
CA TRP A 381 -11.53 -8.63 15.44
C TRP A 381 -12.42 -9.45 16.37
N ARG A 382 -11.83 -10.12 17.36
CA ARG A 382 -12.60 -10.88 18.36
C ARG A 382 -13.55 -10.02 19.17
N LEU A 383 -13.15 -8.80 19.53
CA LEU A 383 -14.05 -7.85 20.21
C LEU A 383 -15.29 -7.51 19.38
N HIS A 384 -15.20 -7.62 18.07
CA HIS A 384 -16.31 -7.41 17.13
C HIS A 384 -17.00 -8.71 16.70
N GLU A 385 -16.67 -9.85 17.35
CA GLU A 385 -17.20 -11.18 16.96
C GLU A 385 -16.95 -11.50 15.47
N ALA A 386 -15.77 -11.10 14.96
CA ALA A 386 -15.45 -11.07 13.53
C ALA A 386 -14.15 -11.82 13.21
N ASP A 387 -13.78 -12.85 13.95
CA ASP A 387 -12.52 -13.55 13.78
C ASP A 387 -12.63 -14.98 13.22
N GLU A 388 -13.80 -15.40 12.78
CA GLU A 388 -14.03 -16.75 12.26
C GLU A 388 -14.40 -16.72 10.75
N PRO A 389 -13.80 -17.62 9.93
CA PRO A 389 -12.68 -18.50 10.19
C PRO A 389 -11.37 -17.73 10.40
N TRP A 390 -10.39 -18.33 11.06
CA TRP A 390 -9.10 -17.71 11.34
C TRP A 390 -7.93 -18.50 10.75
N GLN A 391 -7.07 -17.84 9.99
CA GLN A 391 -5.84 -18.43 9.44
C GLN A 391 -4.80 -18.64 10.55
N THR A 392 -4.34 -19.87 10.73
CA THR A 392 -3.45 -20.28 11.83
C THR A 392 -1.97 -20.38 11.44
N ASP A 393 -1.69 -20.50 10.15
CA ASP A 393 -0.33 -20.62 9.63
C ASP A 393 -0.15 -19.76 8.36
N LEU A 394 1.11 -19.48 8.04
CA LEU A 394 1.48 -18.60 6.94
C LEU A 394 1.28 -19.26 5.56
N ASP A 395 1.36 -20.60 5.50
CA ASP A 395 1.37 -21.35 4.25
C ASP A 395 -0.04 -21.66 3.73
N THR A 396 -1.06 -21.56 4.59
CA THR A 396 -2.44 -21.87 4.24
C THR A 396 -3.24 -20.59 4.06
N PHE A 397 -3.57 -20.26 2.83
CA PHE A 397 -4.44 -19.10 2.54
C PHE A 397 -5.90 -19.46 2.81
N GLU A 398 -6.54 -18.68 3.69
CA GLU A 398 -7.94 -18.81 4.06
C GLU A 398 -8.71 -17.54 3.65
N PRO A 399 -9.32 -17.51 2.44
CA PRO A 399 -9.98 -16.31 1.93
C PRO A 399 -11.20 -15.87 2.74
N GLY A 400 -11.82 -16.76 3.51
CA GLY A 400 -12.93 -16.43 4.40
C GLY A 400 -12.51 -15.76 5.71
N SER A 401 -11.23 -15.79 6.06
CA SER A 401 -10.70 -15.09 7.24
C SER A 401 -10.69 -13.59 7.04
N ARG A 402 -11.25 -12.82 7.98
CA ARG A 402 -11.28 -11.35 7.87
C ARG A 402 -9.91 -10.69 7.97
N LEU A 403 -8.95 -11.33 8.60
CA LEU A 403 -7.56 -10.91 8.59
C LEU A 403 -6.74 -12.08 8.04
N ALA A 404 -6.57 -12.10 6.73
CA ALA A 404 -5.92 -13.17 5.99
C ALA A 404 -4.53 -12.79 5.51
N THR A 405 -3.67 -13.80 5.31
CA THR A 405 -2.38 -13.65 4.66
C THR A 405 -2.30 -14.57 3.44
N HIS A 406 -1.81 -14.06 2.32
CA HIS A 406 -1.52 -14.84 1.13
C HIS A 406 -0.02 -14.83 0.86
N MET A 407 0.61 -16.00 0.87
CA MET A 407 2.03 -16.19 0.61
C MET A 407 2.27 -16.97 -0.67
N ARG A 408 3.04 -16.40 -1.58
CA ARG A 408 3.50 -17.09 -2.79
C ARG A 408 5.01 -17.29 -2.80
N GLY A 409 5.49 -18.17 -3.66
CA GLY A 409 6.91 -18.22 -4.01
C GLY A 409 7.36 -16.96 -4.77
N GLY A 410 8.66 -16.65 -4.75
CA GLY A 410 9.25 -15.58 -5.56
C GLY A 410 9.59 -14.31 -4.79
N LEU A 411 9.78 -13.23 -5.54
CA LEU A 411 10.37 -11.96 -5.11
C LEU A 411 9.32 -10.87 -4.90
N HIS A 412 9.79 -9.67 -4.53
CA HIS A 412 9.00 -8.45 -4.44
C HIS A 412 8.35 -8.11 -5.80
N GLY A 413 7.01 -8.05 -5.85
CA GLY A 413 6.26 -7.75 -7.08
C GLY A 413 4.84 -8.28 -7.04
N VAL A 414 4.10 -8.15 -8.14
CA VAL A 414 2.68 -8.53 -8.23
C VAL A 414 2.45 -9.48 -9.40
N ARG A 415 1.87 -10.63 -9.13
CA ARG A 415 1.61 -11.69 -10.12
C ARG A 415 0.12 -11.99 -10.27
N ALA A 416 -0.24 -12.66 -11.34
CA ALA A 416 -1.62 -13.13 -11.56
C ALA A 416 -2.14 -14.00 -10.41
N SER A 417 -1.26 -14.75 -9.71
CA SER A 417 -1.64 -15.50 -8.51
C SER A 417 -2.04 -14.60 -7.34
N ASP A 418 -1.39 -13.45 -7.17
CA ASP A 418 -1.74 -12.48 -6.14
C ASP A 418 -3.12 -11.88 -6.41
N TRP A 419 -3.39 -11.48 -7.67
CA TRP A 419 -4.69 -10.96 -8.06
C TRP A 419 -5.81 -11.98 -7.93
N ARG A 420 -5.56 -13.25 -8.26
CA ARG A 420 -6.56 -14.31 -8.01
C ARG A 420 -6.88 -14.43 -6.52
N ALA A 421 -5.87 -14.48 -5.66
CA ALA A 421 -6.08 -14.55 -4.22
C ALA A 421 -6.83 -13.32 -3.68
N MET A 422 -6.50 -12.11 -4.17
CA MET A 422 -7.20 -10.88 -3.80
C MET A 422 -8.68 -10.89 -4.22
N LEU A 423 -8.96 -11.34 -5.43
CA LEU A 423 -10.33 -11.42 -5.93
C LEU A 423 -11.11 -12.54 -5.23
N ASP A 424 -10.49 -13.69 -4.94
CA ASP A 424 -11.11 -14.76 -4.15
C ASP A 424 -11.42 -14.30 -2.72
N PHE A 425 -10.54 -13.52 -2.12
CA PHE A 425 -10.77 -12.89 -0.82
C PHE A 425 -11.92 -11.87 -0.87
N ALA A 426 -11.93 -11.00 -1.89
CA ALA A 426 -13.00 -10.02 -2.07
C ALA A 426 -14.37 -10.69 -2.30
N ASP A 427 -14.41 -11.76 -3.10
CA ASP A 427 -15.64 -12.54 -3.32
C ASP A 427 -16.12 -13.24 -2.05
N ALA A 428 -15.21 -13.79 -1.23
CA ALA A 428 -15.57 -14.40 0.05
C ALA A 428 -16.23 -13.41 1.03
N HIS A 429 -15.93 -12.13 0.89
CA HIS A 429 -16.48 -11.06 1.74
C HIS A 429 -17.50 -10.16 1.02
N ARG A 430 -17.96 -10.55 -0.20
CA ARG A 430 -18.87 -9.72 -1.02
C ARG A 430 -20.15 -9.33 -0.28
N ALA A 431 -20.75 -10.24 0.47
CA ALA A 431 -21.96 -9.96 1.24
C ALA A 431 -21.79 -8.79 2.23
N LEU A 432 -20.58 -8.56 2.76
CA LEU A 432 -20.31 -7.43 3.65
C LEU A 432 -20.32 -6.09 2.92
N LEU A 433 -19.98 -6.08 1.62
CA LEU A 433 -19.99 -4.91 0.76
C LEU A 433 -21.40 -4.52 0.36
N GLU A 434 -22.28 -5.51 0.19
CA GLU A 434 -23.67 -5.37 -0.23
C GLU A 434 -24.62 -5.05 0.94
N ASP A 435 -24.34 -5.60 2.12
CA ASP A 435 -25.14 -5.40 3.34
C ASP A 435 -24.82 -4.04 4.01
N GLY A 436 -25.39 -2.93 3.56
CA GLY A 436 -25.18 -1.56 4.04
C GLY A 436 -25.35 -1.31 5.56
N ASN A 437 -25.46 -2.33 6.38
CA ASN A 437 -25.90 -2.27 7.78
C ASN A 437 -24.83 -2.60 8.82
N ARG A 438 -23.55 -2.75 8.46
CA ARG A 438 -22.48 -3.14 9.39
C ARG A 438 -21.29 -2.19 9.37
N GLN A 439 -21.53 -0.93 9.72
CA GLN A 439 -20.45 -0.08 10.21
C GLN A 439 -20.14 -0.41 11.68
N PRO A 440 -18.85 -0.40 12.08
CA PRO A 440 -18.42 -0.68 13.46
C PRO A 440 -18.89 0.35 14.48
#